data_93d0276c1adf2fc194383cb52b3589b4
#
_entry.id   93d0276c1adf2fc194383cb52b3589b4
#
_cell.length_a   1.000
_cell.length_b   1.000
_cell.length_c   1.000
_cell.angle_alpha   90.00
_cell.angle_beta   90.00
_cell.angle_gamma   90.00
#
_symmetry.space_group_name_H-M   'P 1'
#
loop_
_entity.id
_entity.type
_entity.pdbx_description
1 polymer ?
#
loop_
_entity_poly.entity_id
_entity_poly.type
_entity_poly.pdbx_seq_one_letter_code
_entity_poly.pdbx_strand_id
1 'polypeptide(L)'
;LQGSPYRRFLLPPAFHFAGAEVLPGSNLGNRSWLRFSRSTPAGVCPACGHIHFASFYLPGDFVPHIRIMNTGYQTASLGNLFGLPYVVMRKPAPIDTTTLNYNWQIWETNAFSIYTKETDEVDEQSAQEAVAAVLRYLSRVGLLRYHCHSGYLSTVVQENEMENVLTPAGGIFRRFVEPGQEVEYGQKMGVILDPFTAEVEAEITCPTSGVVFFALKKPLTTEHEVAFKVIRRLHGGCL
;
A
#
# COMPACT_ATOMS: atom_id res chain seq x y z
N LEU A 1 -16.80 12.40 -29.88
CA LEU A 1 -16.59 12.15 -28.43
C LEU A 1 -15.29 12.80 -28.00
N GLN A 2 -15.32 14.14 -27.91
CA GLN A 2 -14.25 14.99 -27.42
C GLN A 2 -14.53 15.27 -25.95
N GLY A 3 -13.49 15.11 -25.09
CA GLY A 3 -13.46 15.70 -23.75
C GLY A 3 -13.64 14.75 -22.57
N SER A 4 -12.79 13.72 -22.46
CA SER A 4 -12.59 13.06 -21.15
C SER A 4 -11.52 13.83 -20.38
N PRO A 5 -11.80 14.32 -19.15
CA PRO A 5 -10.82 15.03 -18.32
C PRO A 5 -9.64 14.15 -17.87
N TYR A 6 -9.73 12.83 -18.04
CA TYR A 6 -8.67 11.86 -17.67
C TYR A 6 -7.49 11.81 -18.65
N ARG A 7 -7.50 12.58 -19.75
CA ARG A 7 -6.36 12.64 -20.69
C ARG A 7 -5.16 13.44 -20.22
N ARG A 8 -5.22 14.17 -19.10
CA ARG A 8 -4.12 15.02 -18.63
C ARG A 8 -3.15 14.38 -17.63
N PHE A 9 -3.39 13.16 -17.20
CA PHE A 9 -2.43 12.40 -16.38
C PHE A 9 -1.51 11.49 -17.21
N LEU A 10 -1.51 11.62 -18.52
CA LEU A 10 -0.47 11.03 -19.35
C LEU A 10 0.80 11.86 -19.14
N LEU A 11 1.86 11.20 -18.72
CA LEU A 11 3.23 11.67 -18.55
C LEU A 11 3.59 12.85 -19.46
N PRO A 12 4.33 13.86 -18.98
CA PRO A 12 4.72 15.00 -19.80
C PRO A 12 5.45 14.51 -21.08
N PRO A 13 5.34 15.24 -22.23
CA PRO A 13 5.81 14.80 -23.54
C PRO A 13 7.33 14.60 -23.69
N ALA A 14 8.09 14.69 -22.60
CA ALA A 14 9.55 14.55 -22.58
C ALA A 14 10.07 13.17 -22.14
N PHE A 15 9.22 12.17 -21.97
CA PHE A 15 9.67 10.84 -21.54
C PHE A 15 10.09 9.99 -22.76
N HIS A 16 11.38 9.91 -23.03
CA HIS A 16 11.95 8.89 -23.88
C HIS A 16 12.09 7.58 -23.09
N PHE A 17 11.16 6.65 -23.27
CA PHE A 17 11.26 5.29 -22.78
C PHE A 17 12.20 4.49 -23.68
N ALA A 18 13.42 4.24 -23.25
CA ALA A 18 14.27 3.27 -23.89
C ALA A 18 13.75 1.85 -23.57
N GLY A 19 12.77 1.36 -24.34
CA GLY A 19 12.32 -0.04 -24.32
C GLY A 19 11.32 -0.41 -23.21
N ALA A 20 10.59 0.53 -22.63
CA ALA A 20 9.47 0.23 -21.75
C ALA A 20 8.13 0.37 -22.51
N GLU A 21 7.35 -0.68 -22.54
CA GLU A 21 6.00 -0.66 -23.08
C GLU A 21 5.02 -0.39 -21.94
N VAL A 22 4.37 0.77 -21.97
CA VAL A 22 3.29 1.10 -21.03
C VAL A 22 1.99 0.67 -21.68
N LEU A 23 1.41 -0.42 -21.23
CA LEU A 23 0.11 -0.88 -21.69
C LEU A 23 -0.98 -0.27 -20.78
N PRO A 24 -2.00 0.41 -21.36
CA PRO A 24 -3.16 0.81 -20.59
C PRO A 24 -3.85 -0.45 -20.07
N GLY A 25 -4.05 -0.52 -18.75
CA GLY A 25 -4.70 -1.63 -18.11
C GLY A 25 -6.12 -1.84 -18.65
N SER A 26 -6.46 -3.05 -19.05
CA SER A 26 -7.84 -3.43 -19.31
C SER A 26 -8.61 -3.40 -17.99
N ASN A 27 -9.79 -2.78 -17.99
CA ASN A 27 -10.70 -2.68 -16.86
C ASN A 27 -11.19 -4.08 -16.40
N LEU A 28 -10.41 -4.74 -15.57
CA LEU A 28 -10.87 -5.82 -14.72
C LEU A 28 -10.96 -5.24 -13.31
N GLY A 29 -12.07 -4.52 -13.05
CA GLY A 29 -12.43 -3.96 -11.76
C GLY A 29 -11.35 -3.08 -11.13
N ASN A 30 -11.51 -1.77 -11.16
CA ASN A 30 -10.78 -0.70 -10.43
C ASN A 30 -9.24 -0.85 -10.21
N ARG A 31 -8.53 -1.59 -11.06
CA ARG A 31 -7.09 -1.83 -10.91
C ARG A 31 -6.33 -1.39 -12.15
N SER A 32 -5.52 -0.36 -12.00
CA SER A 32 -4.55 0.04 -13.03
C SER A 32 -3.24 -0.70 -12.82
N TRP A 33 -2.63 -1.21 -13.89
CA TRP A 33 -1.32 -1.86 -13.83
C TRP A 33 -0.41 -1.36 -14.94
N LEU A 34 0.89 -1.41 -14.69
CA LEU A 34 1.94 -1.08 -15.64
C LEU A 34 2.83 -2.31 -15.85
N ARG A 35 3.05 -2.67 -17.10
CA ARG A 35 4.10 -3.62 -17.48
C ARG A 35 5.31 -2.86 -17.95
N PHE A 36 6.47 -3.25 -17.52
CA PHE A 36 7.74 -2.73 -18.02
C PHE A 36 8.68 -3.89 -18.34
N SER A 37 9.39 -3.76 -19.45
CA SER A 37 10.38 -4.73 -19.88
C SER A 37 11.52 -4.02 -20.58
N ARG A 38 12.70 -4.59 -20.49
CA ARG A 38 13.85 -4.17 -21.28
C ARG A 38 14.38 -5.40 -22.01
N SER A 39 14.37 -5.38 -23.33
CA SER A 39 15.05 -6.39 -24.13
C SER A 39 16.56 -6.12 -24.07
N THR A 40 17.32 -7.10 -23.62
CA THR A 40 18.78 -7.10 -23.72
C THR A 40 19.20 -8.23 -24.66
N PRO A 41 20.35 -8.12 -25.36
CA PRO A 41 20.86 -9.20 -26.22
C PRO A 41 21.10 -10.52 -25.47
N ALA A 42 21.13 -10.50 -24.14
CA ALA A 42 21.42 -11.64 -23.27
C ALA A 42 20.17 -12.23 -22.56
N GLY A 43 18.95 -11.82 -22.92
CA GLY A 43 17.73 -12.35 -22.32
C GLY A 43 16.86 -11.30 -21.60
N VAL A 44 15.88 -11.77 -20.83
CA VAL A 44 14.95 -10.90 -20.07
C VAL A 44 15.71 -10.17 -18.97
N CYS A 45 15.60 -8.83 -18.94
CA CYS A 45 16.18 -8.02 -17.88
C CYS A 45 15.59 -8.41 -16.51
N PRO A 46 16.43 -8.64 -15.46
CA PRO A 46 15.95 -8.94 -14.11
C PRO A 46 15.03 -7.84 -13.52
N ALA A 47 15.08 -6.63 -14.08
CA ALA A 47 14.23 -5.51 -13.70
C ALA A 47 12.84 -5.53 -14.36
N CYS A 48 12.57 -6.49 -15.26
CA CYS A 48 11.24 -6.60 -15.88
C CYS A 48 10.20 -7.03 -14.85
N GLY A 49 9.00 -6.46 -14.93
CA GLY A 49 7.98 -6.79 -13.97
C GLY A 49 6.65 -6.05 -14.19
N HIS A 50 5.77 -6.21 -13.25
CA HIS A 50 4.46 -5.59 -13.22
C HIS A 50 4.28 -4.76 -11.96
N ILE A 51 3.70 -3.59 -12.13
CA ILE A 51 3.27 -2.71 -11.04
C ILE A 51 1.77 -2.53 -11.21
N HIS A 52 1.01 -2.76 -10.15
CA HIS A 52 -0.39 -2.40 -10.14
C HIS A 52 -0.71 -1.49 -8.96
N PHE A 53 -1.61 -0.55 -9.20
CA PHE A 53 -2.15 0.31 -8.16
C PHE A 53 -3.35 -0.43 -7.55
N ALA A 54 -3.27 -0.68 -6.26
CA ALA A 54 -4.25 -1.47 -5.56
C ALA A 54 -5.02 -0.64 -4.56
N SER A 55 -6.32 -0.91 -4.46
CA SER A 55 -7.15 -0.41 -3.37
C SER A 55 -7.08 -1.38 -2.21
N PHE A 56 -7.10 -0.85 -0.99
CA PHE A 56 -7.23 -1.68 0.20
C PHE A 56 -8.66 -2.25 0.28
N TYR A 57 -8.80 -3.45 0.80
CA TYR A 57 -10.11 -4.12 0.89
C TYR A 57 -10.98 -3.63 2.06
N LEU A 58 -10.39 -2.88 3.00
CA LEU A 58 -11.08 -2.23 4.09
C LEU A 58 -11.21 -0.73 3.80
N PRO A 59 -12.37 -0.10 4.04
CA PRO A 59 -12.53 1.34 3.90
C PRO A 59 -11.77 2.06 5.00
N GLY A 60 -10.76 2.84 4.64
CA GLY A 60 -9.95 3.58 5.60
C GLY A 60 -8.64 4.08 5.03
N ASP A 61 -7.92 4.77 5.90
CA ASP A 61 -6.62 5.36 5.58
C ASP A 61 -5.49 4.40 6.00
N PHE A 62 -4.40 4.41 5.26
CA PHE A 62 -3.21 3.62 5.58
C PHE A 62 -1.93 4.34 5.18
N VAL A 63 -0.82 3.93 5.74
CA VAL A 63 0.49 4.47 5.37
C VAL A 63 0.88 3.99 3.97
N PRO A 64 1.38 4.88 3.08
CA PRO A 64 1.84 4.48 1.76
C PRO A 64 2.87 3.35 1.82
N HIS A 65 2.67 2.29 1.03
CA HIS A 65 3.53 1.12 1.04
C HIS A 65 3.52 0.33 -0.27
N ILE A 66 4.57 -0.46 -0.45
CA ILE A 66 4.61 -1.51 -1.47
C ILE A 66 4.22 -2.84 -0.82
N ARG A 67 3.31 -3.58 -1.42
CA ARG A 67 3.03 -4.96 -1.01
C ARG A 67 3.64 -5.95 -2.00
N ILE A 68 4.31 -6.96 -1.45
CA ILE A 68 4.95 -8.05 -2.17
C ILE A 68 4.45 -9.36 -1.56
N MET A 69 4.08 -10.32 -2.42
CA MET A 69 3.78 -11.68 -1.96
C MET A 69 5.10 -12.43 -1.70
N ASN A 70 5.20 -13.07 -0.55
CA ASN A 70 6.34 -13.91 -0.20
C ASN A 70 6.17 -15.31 -0.80
N THR A 71 6.42 -15.43 -2.09
CA THR A 71 6.38 -16.71 -2.84
C THR A 71 7.74 -17.40 -2.87
N GLY A 72 8.79 -16.75 -2.35
CA GLY A 72 10.17 -17.19 -2.47
C GLY A 72 10.89 -16.69 -3.74
N TYR A 73 10.15 -16.18 -4.74
CA TYR A 73 10.73 -15.67 -5.98
C TYR A 73 11.30 -14.26 -5.83
N GLN A 74 10.59 -13.37 -5.13
CA GLN A 74 10.92 -11.96 -5.07
C GLN A 74 11.28 -11.52 -3.65
N THR A 75 12.31 -10.66 -3.54
CA THR A 75 12.78 -10.13 -2.26
C THR A 75 12.26 -8.72 -1.98
N ALA A 76 12.21 -8.34 -0.72
CA ALA A 76 11.81 -6.99 -0.29
C ALA A 76 12.74 -5.88 -0.80
N SER A 77 14.00 -6.21 -1.15
CA SER A 77 14.99 -5.23 -1.61
C SER A 77 14.56 -4.48 -2.87
N LEU A 78 13.83 -5.15 -3.78
CA LEU A 78 13.26 -4.50 -4.95
C LEU A 78 12.15 -3.50 -4.58
N GLY A 79 11.38 -3.79 -3.52
CA GLY A 79 10.36 -2.89 -3.00
C GLY A 79 10.94 -1.58 -2.47
N ASN A 80 12.15 -1.61 -1.89
CA ASN A 80 12.82 -0.40 -1.39
C ASN A 80 13.16 0.61 -2.50
N LEU A 81 13.24 0.15 -3.75
CA LEU A 81 13.54 1.01 -4.87
C LEU A 81 12.42 2.02 -5.18
N PHE A 82 11.20 1.78 -4.71
CA PHE A 82 10.08 2.72 -4.84
C PHE A 82 10.21 3.93 -3.91
N GLY A 83 10.94 3.81 -2.80
CA GLY A 83 11.13 4.89 -1.83
C GLY A 83 9.85 5.30 -1.11
N LEU A 84 8.92 4.37 -0.89
CA LEU A 84 7.79 4.53 0.02
C LEU A 84 8.19 4.13 1.46
N PRO A 85 7.46 4.59 2.49
CA PRO A 85 7.85 4.35 3.89
C PRO A 85 7.98 2.88 4.26
N TYR A 86 7.12 2.03 3.71
CA TYR A 86 7.08 0.61 4.06
C TYR A 86 7.07 -0.31 2.84
N VAL A 87 7.67 -1.49 3.02
CA VAL A 87 7.49 -2.66 2.16
C VAL A 87 6.84 -3.75 3.00
N VAL A 88 5.60 -4.10 2.67
CA VAL A 88 4.82 -5.13 3.35
C VAL A 88 4.98 -6.46 2.63
N MET A 89 5.57 -7.43 3.31
CA MET A 89 5.69 -8.79 2.82
C MET A 89 4.50 -9.62 3.33
N ARG A 90 3.74 -10.20 2.39
CA ARG A 90 2.58 -11.01 2.72
C ARG A 90 2.83 -12.47 2.39
N LYS A 91 2.66 -13.37 3.36
CA LYS A 91 2.62 -14.80 3.08
C LYS A 91 1.33 -15.12 2.31
N PRO A 92 1.41 -15.80 1.14
CA PRO A 92 0.23 -16.13 0.37
C PRO A 92 -0.78 -16.97 1.16
N ALA A 93 -2.05 -16.56 1.11
CA ALA A 93 -3.19 -17.30 1.58
C ALA A 93 -3.99 -17.84 0.37
N PRO A 94 -4.89 -18.82 0.53
CA PRO A 94 -5.65 -19.38 -0.59
C PRO A 94 -6.36 -18.34 -1.46
N ILE A 95 -6.90 -17.28 -0.86
CA ILE A 95 -7.55 -16.17 -1.59
C ILE A 95 -6.58 -15.40 -2.49
N ASP A 96 -5.30 -15.38 -2.17
CA ASP A 96 -4.30 -14.61 -2.93
C ASP A 96 -4.00 -15.25 -4.29
N THR A 97 -4.34 -16.54 -4.49
CA THR A 97 -4.20 -17.23 -5.78
C THR A 97 -4.99 -16.58 -6.91
N THR A 98 -5.99 -15.76 -6.58
CA THR A 98 -6.78 -14.99 -7.54
C THR A 98 -6.20 -13.61 -7.82
N THR A 99 -5.13 -13.18 -7.12
CA THR A 99 -4.54 -11.87 -7.27
C THR A 99 -3.49 -11.82 -8.37
N LEU A 100 -3.39 -10.67 -9.06
CA LEU A 100 -2.38 -10.47 -10.09
C LEU A 100 -0.95 -10.58 -9.55
N ASN A 101 -0.70 -10.00 -8.36
CA ASN A 101 0.61 -10.01 -7.73
C ASN A 101 1.11 -11.45 -7.52
N TYR A 102 0.27 -12.32 -6.96
CA TYR A 102 0.60 -13.73 -6.76
C TYR A 102 0.86 -14.45 -8.10
N ASN A 103 -0.09 -14.33 -9.04
CA ASN A 103 0.01 -15.02 -10.32
C ASN A 103 1.23 -14.61 -11.15
N TRP A 104 1.60 -13.34 -11.16
CA TRP A 104 2.82 -12.92 -11.84
C TRP A 104 4.08 -13.50 -11.20
N GLN A 105 4.13 -13.57 -9.87
CA GLN A 105 5.32 -14.12 -9.19
C GLN A 105 5.50 -15.61 -9.38
N ILE A 106 4.42 -16.41 -9.40
CA ILE A 106 4.53 -17.86 -9.67
C ILE A 106 4.97 -18.15 -11.12
N TRP A 107 4.81 -17.17 -12.02
CA TRP A 107 5.35 -17.21 -13.39
C TRP A 107 6.67 -16.44 -13.52
N GLU A 108 7.45 -16.37 -12.43
CA GLU A 108 8.79 -15.79 -12.40
C GLU A 108 8.85 -14.34 -12.91
N THR A 109 7.82 -13.55 -12.60
CA THR A 109 7.74 -12.15 -12.95
C THR A 109 7.68 -11.30 -11.71
N ASN A 110 8.57 -10.30 -11.58
CA ASN A 110 8.52 -9.35 -10.49
C ASN A 110 7.16 -8.63 -10.45
N ALA A 111 6.52 -8.61 -9.32
CA ALA A 111 5.20 -8.03 -9.15
C ALA A 111 5.11 -7.18 -7.90
N PHE A 112 4.57 -5.98 -8.05
CA PHE A 112 4.45 -5.00 -6.99
C PHE A 112 3.04 -4.44 -6.95
N SER A 113 2.48 -4.34 -5.75
CA SER A 113 1.23 -3.62 -5.53
C SER A 113 1.55 -2.33 -4.79
N ILE A 114 1.23 -1.19 -5.40
CA ILE A 114 1.37 0.13 -4.77
C ILE A 114 0.07 0.47 -4.07
N TYR A 115 0.18 0.78 -2.79
CA TYR A 115 -0.88 1.31 -1.97
C TYR A 115 -0.45 2.71 -1.52
N THR A 116 -1.28 3.70 -1.81
CA THR A 116 -1.14 5.05 -1.29
C THR A 116 -2.23 5.32 -0.25
N LYS A 117 -2.42 6.45 0.24
CA LYS A 117 -3.11 6.74 1.49
C LYS A 117 -4.56 6.25 1.58
N GLU A 118 -5.38 6.45 0.57
CA GLU A 118 -6.84 6.30 0.65
C GLU A 118 -7.42 5.55 -0.55
N THR A 119 -8.60 4.93 -0.36
CA THR A 119 -9.19 4.07 -1.42
C THR A 119 -10.50 4.61 -1.99
N ASP A 120 -11.25 5.40 -1.23
CA ASP A 120 -12.62 5.76 -1.56
C ASP A 120 -12.77 7.21 -2.04
N GLU A 121 -11.70 8.00 -1.95
CA GLU A 121 -11.68 9.39 -2.40
C GLU A 121 -10.60 9.62 -3.46
N VAL A 122 -10.78 10.65 -4.28
CA VAL A 122 -9.75 11.12 -5.20
C VAL A 122 -8.81 12.04 -4.44
N ASP A 123 -7.64 11.53 -4.09
CA ASP A 123 -6.58 12.28 -3.41
C ASP A 123 -5.42 12.54 -4.37
N GLU A 124 -5.21 13.81 -4.72
CA GLU A 124 -4.13 14.22 -5.62
C GLU A 124 -2.74 13.95 -5.01
N GLN A 125 -2.58 14.09 -3.69
CA GLN A 125 -1.31 13.82 -3.03
C GLN A 125 -0.95 12.33 -3.13
N SER A 126 -1.90 11.44 -2.86
CA SER A 126 -1.71 10.00 -3.03
C SER A 126 -1.36 9.63 -4.47
N ALA A 127 -2.01 10.27 -5.44
CA ALA A 127 -1.72 10.05 -6.86
C ALA A 127 -0.30 10.50 -7.21
N GLN A 128 0.13 11.67 -6.73
CA GLN A 128 1.50 12.18 -6.94
C GLN A 128 2.55 11.28 -6.27
N GLU A 129 2.30 10.79 -5.06
CA GLU A 129 3.17 9.86 -4.37
C GLU A 129 3.32 8.52 -5.13
N ALA A 130 2.22 8.00 -5.66
CA ALA A 130 2.22 6.78 -6.47
C ALA A 130 3.04 6.98 -7.75
N VAL A 131 2.83 8.07 -8.48
CA VAL A 131 3.60 8.40 -9.68
C VAL A 131 5.09 8.58 -9.36
N ALA A 132 5.41 9.33 -8.30
CA ALA A 132 6.79 9.55 -7.87
C ALA A 132 7.48 8.24 -7.48
N ALA A 133 6.77 7.32 -6.82
CA ALA A 133 7.28 5.99 -6.47
C ALA A 133 7.62 5.17 -7.72
N VAL A 134 6.75 5.15 -8.72
CA VAL A 134 7.00 4.47 -10.00
C VAL A 134 8.21 5.07 -10.72
N LEU A 135 8.28 6.40 -10.82
CA LEU A 135 9.41 7.09 -11.48
C LEU A 135 10.74 6.79 -10.77
N ARG A 136 10.75 6.77 -9.43
CA ARG A 136 11.92 6.36 -8.65
C ARG A 136 12.35 4.94 -8.96
N TYR A 137 11.41 4.00 -8.95
CA TYR A 137 11.69 2.61 -9.29
C TYR A 137 12.29 2.48 -10.69
N LEU A 138 11.61 3.00 -11.71
CA LEU A 138 12.07 2.93 -13.10
C LEU A 138 13.45 3.59 -13.31
N SER A 139 13.72 4.68 -12.61
CA SER A 139 15.02 5.35 -12.65
C SER A 139 16.12 4.50 -12.01
N ARG A 140 15.84 3.90 -10.84
CA ARG A 140 16.81 3.10 -10.07
C ARG A 140 17.13 1.76 -10.73
N VAL A 141 16.18 1.18 -11.46
CA VAL A 141 16.43 -0.04 -12.26
C VAL A 141 17.01 0.27 -13.65
N GLY A 142 17.27 1.56 -13.97
CA GLY A 142 17.92 1.99 -15.20
C GLY A 142 17.05 1.96 -16.46
N LEU A 143 15.72 1.86 -16.28
CA LEU A 143 14.76 1.90 -17.40
C LEU A 143 14.42 3.33 -17.83
N LEU A 144 14.55 4.28 -16.94
CA LEU A 144 14.23 5.68 -17.17
C LEU A 144 15.39 6.57 -16.72
N ARG A 145 15.75 7.57 -17.51
CA ARG A 145 16.66 8.65 -17.09
C ARG A 145 15.81 9.79 -16.55
N TYR A 146 15.61 9.78 -15.23
CA TYR A 146 14.81 10.79 -14.56
C TYR A 146 15.43 11.15 -13.21
N HIS A 147 15.59 12.43 -12.95
CA HIS A 147 16.06 12.92 -11.66
C HIS A 147 14.87 13.11 -10.74
N CYS A 148 14.78 12.33 -9.70
CA CYS A 148 13.69 12.36 -8.74
C CYS A 148 14.23 12.42 -7.29
N HIS A 149 13.41 12.92 -6.40
CA HIS A 149 13.69 12.90 -4.96
C HIS A 149 13.91 11.45 -4.49
N SER A 150 14.86 11.24 -3.57
CA SER A 150 15.26 9.90 -3.10
C SER A 150 14.11 9.11 -2.42
N GLY A 151 13.11 9.78 -1.87
CA GLY A 151 12.04 9.14 -1.10
C GLY A 151 12.54 8.63 0.25
N TYR A 152 11.82 7.66 0.81
CA TYR A 152 12.13 7.04 2.10
C TYR A 152 13.08 5.87 1.96
N LEU A 153 13.86 5.60 3.01
CA LEU A 153 14.44 4.30 3.25
C LEU A 153 13.33 3.42 3.86
N SER A 154 12.81 2.50 3.07
CA SER A 154 11.64 1.73 3.46
C SER A 154 11.94 0.76 4.61
N THR A 155 11.04 0.70 5.57
CA THR A 155 11.03 -0.38 6.58
C THR A 155 10.31 -1.60 6.02
N VAL A 156 10.95 -2.76 6.09
CA VAL A 156 10.33 -4.03 5.69
C VAL A 156 9.55 -4.60 6.86
N VAL A 157 8.25 -4.87 6.63
CA VAL A 157 7.33 -5.39 7.65
C VAL A 157 6.68 -6.65 7.12
N GLN A 158 6.62 -7.69 7.95
CA GLN A 158 5.81 -8.86 7.65
C GLN A 158 4.36 -8.59 8.06
N GLU A 159 3.39 -8.98 7.23
CA GLU A 159 1.98 -8.69 7.54
C GLU A 159 1.52 -9.32 8.89
N ASN A 160 2.10 -10.44 9.27
CA ASN A 160 1.84 -11.11 10.55
C ASN A 160 2.49 -10.42 11.78
N GLU A 161 3.34 -9.43 11.56
CA GLU A 161 3.92 -8.59 12.63
C GLU A 161 3.01 -7.42 13.00
N MET A 162 1.95 -7.21 12.22
CA MET A 162 0.94 -6.18 12.50
C MET A 162 -0.11 -6.71 13.47
N GLU A 163 -0.44 -5.89 14.48
CA GLU A 163 -1.53 -6.17 15.41
C GLU A 163 -2.83 -5.57 14.91
N ASN A 164 -3.89 -6.38 14.86
CA ASN A 164 -5.22 -5.90 14.55
C ASN A 164 -5.92 -5.43 15.84
N VAL A 165 -6.42 -4.22 15.83
CA VAL A 165 -7.24 -3.66 16.92
C VAL A 165 -8.68 -3.70 16.45
N LEU A 166 -9.48 -4.51 17.12
CA LEU A 166 -10.87 -4.74 16.74
C LEU A 166 -11.81 -3.82 17.54
N THR A 167 -12.96 -3.51 16.95
CA THR A 167 -14.04 -2.82 17.64
C THR A 167 -14.67 -3.73 18.72
N PRO A 168 -14.79 -3.26 19.96
CA PRO A 168 -15.37 -4.05 21.05
C PRO A 168 -16.90 -4.08 21.04
N ALA A 169 -17.54 -3.19 20.28
CA ALA A 169 -19.00 -3.07 20.15
C ALA A 169 -19.37 -2.54 18.76
N GLY A 170 -20.63 -2.63 18.38
CA GLY A 170 -21.19 -1.96 17.21
C GLY A 170 -21.67 -0.56 17.58
N GLY A 171 -21.55 0.42 16.65
CA GLY A 171 -22.01 1.78 16.90
C GLY A 171 -21.34 2.81 15.99
N ILE A 172 -21.33 4.08 16.44
CA ILE A 172 -20.66 5.17 15.73
C ILE A 172 -19.21 5.21 16.16
N PHE A 173 -18.31 4.90 15.20
CA PHE A 173 -16.88 4.91 15.44
C PHE A 173 -16.30 6.32 15.30
N ARG A 174 -15.53 6.73 16.29
CA ARG A 174 -14.75 7.97 16.29
C ARG A 174 -13.30 7.68 16.61
N ARG A 175 -12.42 7.86 15.64
CA ARG A 175 -10.97 7.69 15.81
C ARG A 175 -10.32 8.95 16.40
N PHE A 176 -9.19 8.76 17.12
CA PHE A 176 -8.36 9.82 17.69
C PHE A 176 -6.92 9.80 17.16
N VAL A 177 -6.56 8.76 16.41
CA VAL A 177 -5.20 8.59 15.85
C VAL A 177 -5.27 8.38 14.35
N GLU A 178 -4.20 8.79 13.67
CA GLU A 178 -4.08 8.73 12.21
C GLU A 178 -2.98 7.74 11.80
N PRO A 179 -3.03 7.17 10.59
CA PRO A 179 -1.94 6.36 10.04
C PRO A 179 -0.62 7.12 10.02
N GLY A 180 0.47 6.43 10.39
CA GLY A 180 1.81 7.02 10.55
C GLY A 180 2.10 7.58 11.94
N GLN A 181 1.10 7.69 12.81
CA GLN A 181 1.25 8.17 14.18
C GLN A 181 1.84 7.08 15.08
N GLU A 182 2.79 7.45 15.93
CA GLU A 182 3.27 6.56 17.00
C GLU A 182 2.23 6.47 18.12
N VAL A 183 2.05 5.27 18.65
CA VAL A 183 1.11 4.96 19.73
C VAL A 183 1.78 4.07 20.78
N GLU A 184 1.37 4.24 22.02
CA GLU A 184 1.86 3.47 23.16
C GLU A 184 0.84 2.43 23.60
N TYR A 185 1.30 1.38 24.28
CA TYR A 185 0.41 0.39 24.92
C TYR A 185 -0.58 1.07 25.86
N GLY A 186 -1.86 0.71 25.75
CA GLY A 186 -2.96 1.28 26.55
C GLY A 186 -3.43 2.66 26.11
N GLN A 187 -2.79 3.29 25.12
CA GLN A 187 -3.25 4.58 24.60
C GLN A 187 -4.64 4.44 23.97
N LYS A 188 -5.54 5.39 24.29
CA LYS A 188 -6.86 5.47 23.67
C LYS A 188 -6.73 5.87 22.21
N MET A 189 -7.18 5.01 21.30
CA MET A 189 -7.14 5.22 19.86
C MET A 189 -8.46 5.69 19.28
N GLY A 190 -9.56 5.39 19.94
CA GLY A 190 -10.90 5.77 19.52
C GLY A 190 -11.97 5.37 20.52
N VAL A 191 -13.22 5.67 20.15
CA VAL A 191 -14.42 5.28 20.92
C VAL A 191 -15.50 4.78 19.97
N ILE A 192 -16.40 3.96 20.53
CA ILE A 192 -17.68 3.63 19.93
C ILE A 192 -18.75 4.36 20.72
N LEU A 193 -19.61 5.08 20.01
CA LEU A 193 -20.74 5.78 20.59
C LEU A 193 -22.04 5.05 20.28
N ASP A 194 -22.94 5.01 21.25
CA ASP A 194 -24.32 4.57 21.04
C ASP A 194 -25.00 5.48 20.01
N PRO A 195 -25.63 4.94 18.94
CA PRO A 195 -26.25 5.75 17.89
C PRO A 195 -27.46 6.58 18.33
N PHE A 196 -28.09 6.23 19.46
CA PHE A 196 -29.32 6.88 19.95
C PHE A 196 -29.02 7.92 21.02
N THR A 197 -28.10 7.61 21.93
CA THR A 197 -27.78 8.49 23.06
C THR A 197 -26.55 9.34 22.86
N ALA A 198 -25.68 8.95 21.89
CA ALA A 198 -24.36 9.51 21.67
C ALA A 198 -23.41 9.37 22.88
N GLU A 199 -23.75 8.54 23.86
CA GLU A 199 -22.88 8.21 24.97
C GLU A 199 -21.78 7.24 24.52
N VAL A 200 -20.66 7.21 25.27
CA VAL A 200 -19.55 6.28 24.97
C VAL A 200 -19.97 4.88 25.43
N GLU A 201 -20.19 4.00 24.45
CA GLU A 201 -20.48 2.59 24.65
C GLU A 201 -19.19 1.81 24.98
N ALA A 202 -18.12 2.09 24.25
CA ALA A 202 -16.84 1.41 24.44
C ALA A 202 -15.65 2.27 24.02
N GLU A 203 -14.50 2.01 24.68
CA GLU A 203 -13.22 2.62 24.34
C GLU A 203 -12.33 1.61 23.58
N ILE A 204 -11.62 2.09 22.58
CA ILE A 204 -10.64 1.31 21.82
C ILE A 204 -9.25 1.74 22.26
N THR A 205 -8.50 0.81 22.86
CA THR A 205 -7.15 1.05 23.35
C THR A 205 -6.13 0.27 22.54
N CYS A 206 -4.90 0.80 22.48
CA CYS A 206 -3.81 0.16 21.76
C CYS A 206 -3.28 -1.06 22.53
N PRO A 207 -3.25 -2.26 21.94
CA PRO A 207 -2.75 -3.47 22.61
C PRO A 207 -1.22 -3.57 22.58
N THR A 208 -0.51 -2.68 21.89
CA THR A 208 0.94 -2.71 21.75
C THR A 208 1.49 -1.31 21.43
N SER A 209 2.75 -1.05 21.76
CA SER A 209 3.42 0.18 21.29
C SER A 209 3.93 0.00 19.87
N GLY A 210 3.74 1.02 19.02
CA GLY A 210 4.14 0.94 17.63
C GLY A 210 3.69 2.12 16.77
N VAL A 211 3.49 1.86 15.48
CA VAL A 211 3.02 2.85 14.50
C VAL A 211 1.69 2.41 13.92
N VAL A 212 0.72 3.30 13.88
CA VAL A 212 -0.58 3.04 13.24
C VAL A 212 -0.37 2.88 11.74
N PHE A 213 -0.60 1.69 11.23
CA PHE A 213 -0.47 1.37 9.82
C PHE A 213 -1.77 1.65 9.05
N PHE A 214 -2.90 1.30 9.65
CA PHE A 214 -4.24 1.45 9.10
C PHE A 214 -5.19 1.98 10.14
N ALA A 215 -6.11 2.87 9.74
CA ALA A 215 -7.22 3.35 10.56
C ALA A 215 -8.50 3.35 9.74
N LEU A 216 -9.55 2.71 10.28
CA LEU A 216 -10.88 2.68 9.67
C LEU A 216 -11.45 4.10 9.56
N LYS A 217 -12.07 4.43 8.41
CA LYS A 217 -12.69 5.75 8.17
C LYS A 217 -14.22 5.71 8.22
N LYS A 218 -14.77 4.53 8.08
CA LYS A 218 -16.20 4.28 8.08
C LYS A 218 -16.83 4.69 9.43
N PRO A 219 -17.88 5.52 9.45
CA PRO A 219 -18.45 6.04 10.70
C PRO A 219 -19.28 5.01 11.45
N LEU A 220 -19.88 4.03 10.77
CA LEU A 220 -20.66 2.95 11.39
C LEU A 220 -19.85 1.67 11.36
N THR A 221 -19.74 1.03 12.52
CA THR A 221 -19.01 -0.23 12.69
C THR A 221 -19.87 -1.28 13.35
N THR A 222 -19.52 -2.54 13.09
CA THR A 222 -20.03 -3.70 13.82
C THR A 222 -18.99 -4.13 14.86
N GLU A 223 -19.40 -4.95 15.80
CA GLU A 223 -18.46 -5.61 16.71
C GLU A 223 -17.48 -6.48 15.95
N HIS A 224 -16.23 -6.58 16.43
CA HIS A 224 -15.13 -7.34 15.84
C HIS A 224 -14.69 -6.91 14.43
N GLU A 225 -15.02 -5.69 14.03
CA GLU A 225 -14.47 -5.08 12.81
C GLU A 225 -13.04 -4.53 13.08
N VAL A 226 -12.14 -4.59 12.08
CA VAL A 226 -10.79 -4.05 12.23
C VAL A 226 -10.84 -2.53 12.23
N ALA A 227 -10.69 -1.90 13.40
CA ALA A 227 -10.62 -0.46 13.55
C ALA A 227 -9.23 0.10 13.20
N PHE A 228 -8.18 -0.60 13.66
CA PHE A 228 -6.79 -0.20 13.37
C PHE A 228 -5.92 -1.41 13.10
N LYS A 229 -4.80 -1.17 12.38
CA LYS A 229 -3.65 -2.07 12.36
C LYS A 229 -2.42 -1.32 12.86
N VAL A 230 -1.67 -1.92 13.76
CA VAL A 230 -0.48 -1.32 14.36
C VAL A 230 0.74 -2.17 14.02
N ILE A 231 1.78 -1.54 13.44
CA ILE A 231 3.09 -2.16 13.30
C ILE A 231 3.74 -2.12 14.68
N ARG A 232 4.00 -3.28 15.26
CA ARG A 232 4.61 -3.39 16.58
C ARG A 232 6.02 -2.80 16.56
N ARG A 233 6.35 -2.01 17.59
CA ARG A 233 7.75 -1.66 17.86
C ARG A 233 8.41 -2.91 18.45
N LEU A 234 9.26 -3.57 17.67
CA LEU A 234 10.13 -4.60 18.22
C LEU A 234 11.02 -3.91 19.28
N HIS A 235 10.87 -4.26 20.54
CA HIS A 235 11.82 -3.85 21.55
C HIS A 235 13.18 -4.38 21.11
N GLY A 236 14.07 -3.49 20.67
CA GLY A 236 15.47 -3.85 20.44
C GLY A 236 15.96 -4.41 21.77
N GLY A 237 16.16 -5.72 21.81
CA GLY A 237 16.77 -6.34 22.96
C GLY A 237 18.07 -5.57 23.25
N CYS A 238 18.25 -5.12 24.47
CA CYS A 238 19.51 -4.58 24.92
C CYS A 238 20.60 -5.63 24.57
N LEU A 239 21.46 -5.26 23.61
CA LEU A 239 22.74 -5.94 23.42
C LEU A 239 23.69 -5.51 24.55
#